data_fc6cc19a0ff05a420639473a1645f3ed
#
_entry.id   fc6cc19a0ff05a420639473a1645f3ed
#
_cell.length_a   1.000
_cell.length_b   1.000
_cell.length_c   1.000
_cell.angle_alpha   90.00
_cell.angle_beta   90.00
_cell.angle_gamma   90.00
#
_symmetry.space_group_name_H-M   'P 1'
#
loop_
_entity.id
_entity.type
_entity.pdbx_description
1 polymer ?
#
loop_
_entity_poly.entity_id
_entity_poly.type
_entity_poly.pdbx_seq_one_letter_code
_entity_poly.pdbx_strand_id
1 'polypeptide(L)'
;MKTLHLDETNLTQAASILSSGGIVAVPTETVYGLAGSAFDPQAIKKIFAAKGRPSDNPLIVHISDIEEIYNVVSYFPQKAKKLAEKFWPGPLTMILPKNKNIPDEVTAGMDSVAVRFPSNKIAREIIKKSGVPLVAPSANLS
;
A
#
# COMPACT_ATOMS: atom_id res chain seq x y z
N MET A 1 -7.03 -14.51 12.78
CA MET A 1 -6.17 -13.55 12.08
C MET A 1 -5.16 -12.98 13.04
N LYS A 2 -3.91 -13.02 12.66
CA LYS A 2 -2.83 -12.55 13.52
C LYS A 2 -2.47 -11.11 13.16
N THR A 3 -2.52 -10.22 14.12
CA THR A 3 -2.17 -8.82 13.92
C THR A 3 -0.94 -8.50 14.77
N LEU A 4 0.09 -7.96 14.15
CA LEU A 4 1.30 -7.52 14.83
C LEU A 4 1.33 -6.01 14.94
N HIS A 5 1.79 -5.53 16.10
CA HIS A 5 2.16 -4.12 16.23
C HIS A 5 3.56 -3.95 15.65
N LEU A 6 3.65 -3.19 14.57
CA LEU A 6 4.89 -3.02 13.85
C LEU A 6 5.78 -2.00 14.53
N ASP A 7 7.01 -2.42 14.85
CA ASP A 7 8.08 -1.53 15.30
C ASP A 7 9.40 -2.01 14.71
N GLU A 8 10.50 -1.37 15.10
CA GLU A 8 11.81 -1.71 14.55
C GLU A 8 12.29 -3.12 14.89
N THR A 9 11.73 -3.72 15.96
CA THR A 9 12.18 -5.04 16.43
C THR A 9 11.51 -6.18 15.69
N ASN A 10 10.35 -5.96 15.07
CA ASN A 10 9.59 -7.02 14.40
C ASN A 10 9.37 -6.80 12.90
N LEU A 11 10.15 -5.92 12.28
CA LEU A 11 10.02 -5.62 10.85
C LEU A 11 10.20 -6.85 9.97
N THR A 12 11.17 -7.70 10.27
CA THR A 12 11.45 -8.91 9.48
C THR A 12 10.28 -9.88 9.56
N GLN A 13 9.72 -10.06 10.75
CA GLN A 13 8.56 -10.94 10.93
C GLN A 13 7.34 -10.40 10.20
N ALA A 14 7.11 -9.09 10.29
CA ALA A 14 6.00 -8.45 9.60
C ALA A 14 6.15 -8.57 8.07
N ALA A 15 7.35 -8.38 7.56
CA ALA A 15 7.63 -8.51 6.13
C ALA A 15 7.33 -9.93 5.64
N SER A 16 7.69 -10.94 6.44
CA SER A 16 7.41 -12.34 6.10
C SER A 16 5.91 -12.62 6.03
N ILE A 17 5.14 -12.06 6.97
CA ILE A 17 3.68 -12.20 6.96
C ILE A 17 3.10 -11.58 5.71
N LEU A 18 3.55 -10.37 5.36
CA LEU A 18 3.06 -9.66 4.18
C LEU A 18 3.40 -10.39 2.89
N SER A 19 4.63 -10.90 2.79
CA SER A 19 5.05 -11.64 1.58
C SER A 19 4.26 -12.92 1.38
N SER A 20 3.76 -13.52 2.44
CA SER A 20 2.99 -14.77 2.36
C SER A 20 1.48 -14.57 2.32
N GLY A 21 1.03 -13.35 2.07
CA GLY A 21 -0.40 -13.06 1.88
C GLY A 21 -1.15 -12.71 3.15
N GLY A 22 -0.44 -12.50 4.27
CA GLY A 22 -1.05 -12.07 5.51
C GLY A 22 -1.20 -10.56 5.59
N ILE A 23 -1.80 -10.09 6.67
CA ILE A 23 -1.98 -8.66 6.93
C ILE A 23 -1.33 -8.29 8.26
N VAL A 24 -0.88 -7.05 8.36
CA VAL A 24 -0.15 -6.52 9.53
C VAL A 24 -0.67 -5.12 9.84
N ALA A 25 -0.79 -4.81 11.14
CA ALA A 25 -1.10 -3.44 11.57
C ALA A 25 0.18 -2.61 11.49
N VAL A 26 0.15 -1.51 10.74
CA VAL A 26 1.29 -0.61 10.58
C VAL A 26 0.97 0.74 11.19
N PRO A 27 1.94 1.41 11.83
CA PRO A 27 1.70 2.74 12.37
C PRO A 27 1.61 3.77 11.25
N THR A 28 0.68 4.69 11.42
CA THR A 28 0.59 5.90 10.61
C THR A 28 0.81 7.09 11.55
N GLU A 29 0.71 8.30 11.06
CA GLU A 29 0.95 9.48 11.89
C GLU A 29 -0.01 9.61 13.08
N THR A 30 -1.23 9.11 12.94
CA THR A 30 -2.26 9.28 13.96
C THR A 30 -2.87 7.98 14.45
N VAL A 31 -2.89 6.92 13.62
CA VAL A 31 -3.56 5.66 13.94
C VAL A 31 -2.78 4.51 13.29
N TYR A 32 -3.15 3.28 13.65
CA TYR A 32 -2.65 2.10 12.94
C TYR A 32 -3.53 1.84 11.73
N GLY A 33 -2.90 1.43 10.63
CA GLY A 33 -3.59 0.95 9.45
C GLY A 33 -3.30 -0.53 9.24
N LEU A 34 -4.17 -1.23 8.54
CA LEU A 34 -3.90 -2.61 8.15
C LEU A 34 -3.19 -2.62 6.80
N ALA A 35 -2.11 -3.36 6.71
CA ALA A 35 -1.33 -3.46 5.47
C ALA A 35 -1.36 -4.85 4.91
N GLY A 36 -1.36 -4.96 3.59
CA GLY A 36 -1.25 -6.22 2.87
C GLY A 36 -0.63 -5.98 1.51
N SER A 37 -0.22 -7.07 0.84
CA SER A 37 0.39 -6.97 -0.49
C SER A 37 -0.61 -6.41 -1.51
N ALA A 38 -0.17 -5.39 -2.25
CA ALA A 38 -0.99 -4.79 -3.31
C ALA A 38 -1.21 -5.75 -4.47
N PHE A 39 -0.40 -6.78 -4.61
CA PHE A 39 -0.49 -7.74 -5.70
C PHE A 39 -1.31 -8.99 -5.36
N ASP A 40 -1.73 -9.14 -4.11
CA ASP A 40 -2.38 -10.37 -3.66
C ASP A 40 -3.87 -10.11 -3.36
N PRO A 41 -4.79 -10.57 -4.22
CA PRO A 41 -6.23 -10.35 -4.00
C PRO A 41 -6.73 -10.93 -2.68
N GLN A 42 -6.14 -12.03 -2.21
CA GLN A 42 -6.57 -12.65 -0.96
C GLN A 42 -6.19 -11.78 0.24
N ALA A 43 -5.01 -11.16 0.22
CA ALA A 43 -4.60 -10.24 1.27
C ALA A 43 -5.55 -9.04 1.32
N ILE A 44 -5.92 -8.51 0.16
CA ILE A 44 -6.83 -7.37 0.07
C ILE A 44 -8.21 -7.72 0.63
N LYS A 45 -8.72 -8.90 0.31
CA LYS A 45 -10.00 -9.38 0.86
C LYS A 45 -9.94 -9.49 2.37
N LYS A 46 -8.82 -9.93 2.94
CA LYS A 46 -8.64 -10.00 4.39
C LYS A 46 -8.72 -8.62 5.03
N ILE A 47 -8.15 -7.60 4.38
CA ILE A 47 -8.21 -6.23 4.87
C ILE A 47 -9.65 -5.73 4.93
N PHE A 48 -10.42 -5.92 3.86
CA PHE A 48 -11.82 -5.50 3.83
C PHE A 48 -12.62 -6.24 4.90
N ALA A 49 -12.43 -7.54 5.04
CA ALA A 49 -13.13 -8.33 6.06
C ALA A 49 -12.80 -7.85 7.47
N ALA A 50 -11.54 -7.57 7.76
CA ALA A 50 -11.09 -7.14 9.08
C ALA A 50 -11.67 -5.78 9.46
N LYS A 51 -11.86 -4.89 8.50
CA LYS A 51 -12.37 -3.55 8.76
C LYS A 51 -13.89 -3.44 8.64
N GLY A 52 -14.56 -4.47 8.16
CA GLY A 52 -15.98 -4.39 7.83
C GLY A 52 -16.25 -3.39 6.71
N ARG A 53 -15.24 -3.12 5.88
CA ARG A 53 -15.31 -2.11 4.84
C ARG A 53 -15.86 -2.69 3.54
N PRO A 54 -16.75 -1.96 2.83
CA PRO A 54 -17.22 -2.44 1.53
C PRO A 54 -16.07 -2.54 0.53
N SER A 55 -16.08 -3.58 -0.28
CA SER A 55 -15.02 -3.82 -1.27
C SER A 55 -15.10 -2.90 -2.48
N ASP A 56 -16.09 -2.01 -2.53
CA ASP A 56 -16.25 -1.05 -3.62
C ASP A 56 -15.47 0.26 -3.42
N ASN A 57 -14.76 0.41 -2.28
CA ASN A 57 -13.92 1.56 -2.03
C ASN A 57 -12.48 1.28 -2.45
N PRO A 58 -11.90 2.09 -3.33
CA PRO A 58 -10.52 1.86 -3.74
C PRO A 58 -9.53 2.09 -2.60
N LEU A 59 -8.38 1.43 -2.69
CA LEU A 59 -7.32 1.52 -1.71
C LEU A 59 -6.12 2.26 -2.31
N ILE A 60 -5.30 2.84 -1.45
CA ILE A 60 -4.08 3.52 -1.87
C ILE A 60 -2.92 2.53 -1.80
N VAL A 61 -2.14 2.44 -2.88
CA VAL A 61 -0.94 1.61 -2.93
C VAL A 61 0.25 2.44 -2.45
N HIS A 62 1.02 1.88 -1.54
CA HIS A 62 2.19 2.53 -0.96
C HIS A 62 3.47 1.89 -1.49
N ILE A 63 4.39 2.70 -1.96
CA ILE A 63 5.70 2.26 -2.46
C ILE A 63 6.82 2.78 -1.56
N SER A 64 7.98 2.13 -1.59
CA SER A 64 9.15 2.54 -0.81
C SER A 64 10.32 3.00 -1.68
N ASP A 65 10.18 2.89 -2.99
CA ASP A 65 11.19 3.26 -3.96
C ASP A 65 10.46 3.72 -5.22
N ILE A 66 10.97 4.78 -5.85
CA ILE A 66 10.35 5.31 -7.06
C ILE A 66 10.29 4.26 -8.18
N GLU A 67 11.25 3.35 -8.22
CA GLU A 67 11.29 2.31 -9.24
C GLU A 67 10.11 1.35 -9.15
N GLU A 68 9.51 1.21 -7.96
CA GLU A 68 8.33 0.35 -7.79
C GLU A 68 7.12 0.87 -8.55
N ILE A 69 7.11 2.16 -8.90
CA ILE A 69 5.96 2.77 -9.60
C ILE A 69 5.64 2.02 -10.90
N TYR A 70 6.67 1.50 -11.58
CA TYR A 70 6.49 0.83 -12.87
C TYR A 70 5.81 -0.54 -12.75
N ASN A 71 5.75 -1.09 -11.54
CA ASN A 71 4.99 -2.32 -11.28
C ASN A 71 3.55 -2.03 -10.85
N VAL A 72 3.26 -0.79 -10.53
CA VAL A 72 1.95 -0.37 -10.02
C VAL A 72 1.14 0.33 -11.11
N VAL A 73 1.79 1.14 -11.94
CA VAL A 73 1.12 1.90 -12.99
C VAL A 73 1.58 1.44 -14.36
N SER A 74 0.70 1.57 -15.35
CA SER A 74 1.02 1.24 -16.74
C SER A 74 1.64 2.41 -17.49
N TYR A 75 1.50 3.63 -16.96
CA TYR A 75 2.04 4.83 -17.58
C TYR A 75 2.35 5.86 -16.51
N PHE A 76 3.58 6.37 -16.53
CA PHE A 76 4.05 7.39 -15.58
C PHE A 76 4.42 8.65 -16.36
N PRO A 77 3.46 9.58 -16.57
CA PRO A 77 3.70 10.74 -17.42
C PRO A 77 4.73 11.71 -16.82
N GLN A 78 5.32 12.53 -17.66
CA GLN A 78 6.36 13.49 -17.27
C GLN A 78 5.88 14.43 -16.16
N LYS A 79 4.62 14.88 -16.21
CA LYS A 79 4.05 15.72 -15.15
C LYS A 79 4.05 15.01 -13.81
N ALA A 80 3.70 13.72 -13.80
CA ALA A 80 3.71 12.93 -12.57
C ALA A 80 5.13 12.75 -12.04
N LYS A 81 6.10 12.52 -12.93
CA LYS A 81 7.50 12.41 -12.53
C LYS A 81 7.99 13.67 -11.84
N LYS A 82 7.63 14.84 -12.35
CA LYS A 82 8.01 16.13 -11.75
C LYS A 82 7.38 16.30 -10.38
N LEU A 83 6.12 15.92 -10.23
CA LEU A 83 5.45 15.97 -8.93
C LEU A 83 6.09 15.02 -7.93
N ALA A 84 6.46 13.83 -8.37
CA ALA A 84 7.13 12.84 -7.53
C ALA A 84 8.48 13.36 -7.04
N GLU A 85 9.27 13.96 -7.91
CA GLU A 85 10.56 14.52 -7.54
C GLU A 85 10.43 15.62 -6.48
N LYS A 86 9.34 16.38 -6.53
CA LYS A 86 9.13 17.50 -5.63
C LYS A 86 8.48 17.12 -4.31
N PHE A 87 7.56 16.16 -4.31
CA PHE A 87 6.70 15.89 -3.17
C PHE A 87 6.83 14.49 -2.57
N TRP A 88 7.53 13.57 -3.23
CA TRP A 88 7.74 12.23 -2.72
C TRP A 88 9.16 12.05 -2.20
N PRO A 89 9.35 11.41 -1.06
CA PRO A 89 8.33 10.85 -0.17
C PRO A 89 7.53 11.95 0.54
N GLY A 90 6.24 11.69 0.77
CA GLY A 90 5.38 12.68 1.40
C GLY A 90 3.90 12.34 1.24
N PRO A 91 3.01 13.29 1.61
CA PRO A 91 1.57 13.00 1.66
C PRO A 91 0.86 13.02 0.31
N LEU A 92 1.54 13.37 -0.77
CA LEU A 92 0.90 13.43 -2.08
C LEU A 92 0.46 12.04 -2.54
N THR A 93 -0.82 11.91 -2.90
CA THR A 93 -1.35 10.72 -3.55
C THR A 93 -1.61 11.06 -5.01
N MET A 94 -1.10 10.23 -5.92
CA MET A 94 -1.34 10.41 -7.35
C MET A 94 -2.23 9.31 -7.87
N ILE A 95 -3.14 9.66 -8.78
CA ILE A 95 -4.02 8.70 -9.43
C ILE A 95 -3.53 8.54 -10.87
N LEU A 96 -3.13 7.33 -11.22
CA LEU A 96 -2.47 7.03 -12.49
C LEU A 96 -3.06 5.76 -13.10
N PRO A 97 -2.90 5.55 -14.42
CA PRO A 97 -3.38 4.30 -15.04
C PRO A 97 -2.71 3.09 -14.40
N LYS A 98 -3.52 2.09 -14.03
CA LYS A 98 -2.99 0.94 -13.31
C LYS A 98 -2.29 -0.06 -14.20
N ASN A 99 -1.28 -0.71 -13.64
CA ASN A 99 -0.61 -1.86 -14.25
C ASN A 99 -1.48 -3.11 -14.02
N LYS A 100 -1.37 -4.07 -14.93
CA LYS A 100 -2.11 -5.34 -14.82
C LYS A 100 -1.78 -6.14 -13.55
N ASN A 101 -0.67 -5.85 -12.89
CA ASN A 101 -0.28 -6.49 -11.64
C ASN A 101 -1.20 -6.10 -10.48
N ILE A 102 -1.94 -5.02 -10.62
CA ILE A 102 -2.83 -4.52 -9.57
C ILE A 102 -4.19 -5.17 -9.73
N PRO A 103 -4.62 -5.98 -8.74
CA PRO A 103 -5.95 -6.63 -8.82
C PRO A 103 -7.09 -5.61 -8.76
N ASP A 104 -8.22 -5.98 -9.33
CA ASP A 104 -9.41 -5.13 -9.32
C ASP A 104 -9.89 -4.82 -7.91
N GLU A 105 -9.60 -5.69 -6.94
CA GLU A 105 -9.94 -5.46 -5.54
C GLU A 105 -9.30 -4.19 -4.98
N VAL A 106 -8.12 -3.81 -5.48
CA VAL A 106 -7.44 -2.59 -5.03
C VAL A 106 -8.14 -1.34 -5.57
N THR A 107 -8.60 -1.39 -6.80
CA THR A 107 -9.09 -0.20 -7.52
C THR A 107 -10.61 -0.15 -7.62
N ALA A 108 -11.31 -1.07 -6.98
CA ALA A 108 -12.78 -1.19 -7.10
C ALA A 108 -13.19 -1.33 -8.57
N GLY A 109 -12.39 -2.05 -9.35
CA GLY A 109 -12.66 -2.29 -10.77
C GLY A 109 -12.30 -1.14 -11.71
N MET A 110 -11.72 -0.05 -11.19
CA MET A 110 -11.35 1.09 -12.04
C MET A 110 -10.02 0.85 -12.74
N ASP A 111 -9.82 1.58 -13.84
CA ASP A 111 -8.58 1.48 -14.65
C ASP A 111 -7.43 2.31 -14.08
N SER A 112 -7.68 3.07 -13.03
CA SER A 112 -6.68 3.90 -12.37
C SER A 112 -6.41 3.39 -10.96
N VAL A 113 -5.22 3.71 -10.45
CA VAL A 113 -4.79 3.32 -9.12
C VAL A 113 -4.23 4.54 -8.39
N ALA A 114 -4.52 4.65 -7.11
CA ALA A 114 -3.98 5.69 -6.25
C ALA A 114 -2.67 5.21 -5.65
N VAL A 115 -1.62 6.02 -5.75
CA VAL A 115 -0.26 5.65 -5.30
C VAL A 115 0.31 6.74 -4.42
N ARG A 116 1.00 6.33 -3.38
CA ARG A 116 1.69 7.23 -2.46
C ARG A 116 3.07 6.66 -2.10
N PHE A 117 4.03 7.55 -1.89
CA PHE A 117 5.35 7.18 -1.38
C PHE A 117 5.46 7.81 0.01
N PRO A 118 5.18 7.04 1.09
CA PRO A 118 5.11 7.62 2.42
C PRO A 118 6.47 8.08 2.94
N SER A 119 6.47 9.14 3.75
CA SER A 119 7.68 9.63 4.40
C SER A 119 8.00 8.90 5.69
N ASN A 120 7.03 8.21 6.29
CA ASN A 120 7.23 7.47 7.54
C ASN A 120 8.29 6.39 7.36
N LYS A 121 9.31 6.41 8.20
CA LYS A 121 10.46 5.51 8.09
C LYS A 121 10.06 4.04 8.26
N ILE A 122 9.23 3.74 9.24
CA ILE A 122 8.80 2.36 9.51
C ILE A 122 7.97 1.83 8.34
N ALA A 123 7.06 2.66 7.82
CA ALA A 123 6.24 2.27 6.67
C ALA A 123 7.12 1.96 5.46
N ARG A 124 8.11 2.81 5.16
CA ARG A 124 9.01 2.57 4.03
C ARG A 124 9.84 1.31 4.23
N GLU A 125 10.32 1.08 5.45
CA GLU A 125 11.15 -0.10 5.74
C GLU A 125 10.36 -1.39 5.59
N ILE A 126 9.11 -1.42 6.05
CA ILE A 126 8.30 -2.64 5.93
C ILE A 126 7.96 -2.93 4.47
N ILE A 127 7.69 -1.91 3.66
CA ILE A 127 7.46 -2.10 2.23
C ILE A 127 8.70 -2.68 1.57
N LYS A 128 9.85 -2.10 1.85
CA LYS A 128 11.13 -2.55 1.28
C LYS A 128 11.43 -3.99 1.66
N LYS A 129 11.28 -4.33 2.93
CA LYS A 129 11.57 -5.68 3.43
C LYS A 129 10.59 -6.72 2.91
N SER A 130 9.33 -6.34 2.70
CA SER A 130 8.32 -7.26 2.16
C SER A 130 8.53 -7.56 0.68
N GLY A 131 9.25 -6.68 -0.02
CA GLY A 131 9.56 -6.85 -1.43
C GLY A 131 8.40 -6.56 -2.36
N VAL A 132 7.28 -6.05 -1.86
CA VAL A 132 6.10 -5.73 -2.67
C VAL A 132 5.51 -4.41 -2.20
N PRO A 133 4.85 -3.66 -3.10
CA PRO A 133 4.04 -2.52 -2.67
C PRO A 133 2.90 -2.98 -1.78
N LEU A 134 2.50 -2.15 -0.84
CA LEU A 134 1.45 -2.50 0.13
C LEU A 134 0.24 -1.60 -0.05
N VAL A 135 -0.94 -2.16 0.23
CA VAL A 135 -2.14 -1.35 0.46
C VAL A 135 -2.30 -1.20 1.96
N ALA A 136 -2.68 -0.01 2.38
CA ALA A 136 -2.80 0.28 3.80
C ALA A 136 -3.88 1.33 4.04
N PRO A 137 -5.16 0.92 3.98
CA PRO A 137 -6.23 1.86 4.30
C PRO A 137 -6.13 2.28 5.76
N SER A 138 -6.59 3.48 6.06
CA SER A 138 -6.55 3.98 7.42
C SER A 138 -7.40 3.10 8.35
N ALA A 139 -7.05 3.09 9.63
CA ALA A 139 -7.82 2.36 10.63
C ALA A 139 -9.20 3.00 10.89
N ASN A 140 -9.41 4.21 10.43
CA ASN A 140 -10.70 4.88 10.56
C ASN A 140 -11.72 4.26 9.61
N LEU A 141 -12.94 4.11 10.08
CA LEU A 141 -14.04 3.54 9.30
C LEU A 141 -14.69 4.52 8.32
N SER A 142 -14.08 5.63 8.11
CA SER A 142 -14.59 6.61 7.17
C SER A 142 -14.24 6.25 5.74
#